data_8bad7bdbc594b1330203680edefe6efe
#
_entry.id   8bad7bdbc594b1330203680edefe6efe
#
_cell.length_a   1.000
_cell.length_b   1.000
_cell.length_c   1.000
_cell.angle_alpha   90.00
_cell.angle_beta   90.00
_cell.angle_gamma   90.00
#
_symmetry.space_group_name_H-M   'P 1'
#
loop_
_entity.id
_entity.type
_entity.pdbx_description
1 polymer ?
#
loop_
_entity_poly.entity_id
_entity_poly.type
_entity_poly.pdbx_seq_one_letter_code
_entity_poly.pdbx_strand_id
1 'polypeptide(L)'
;MPNIAMIPAVRHKNARALASALGILEAEQATKLLEVSVLMTVSPDDLVAVQLAEDAIALLSRTINDVSLSGIASPTLEVVFGHAEPHSPDTNKLHVALSKTQATIGNSLFNQDRLAGVAPILRRMVACYVSAAVMKRLVPQLEFPRVDPLTLSFDSLGVDLNVLDEEIQLGKAYLAGAGAIGNALLWAMQGLNVSGELHVVDFDHVDEGNLQRQLWFDENDIENKKCDCLVDKAQPHFPNLKLVPRNSELQCLPEKGSNAWLAKLIVAVDSRRARRRLQEEVLPGEVFDASTTDITEVVVHYHRQPTEHACLSCIYSEDVVEQEFEAHIAAQLGISVEKVRESVIDLEAAEAIVRKYPQEISGADSIVGLAYDTLFKSLCGTGKLSREQENTTVTPFAFVSALAGILLALELVRRHVQGKHDQSFNYWKVSPWHMPFARNRRLRRSEPSCAICGNPMAKTVLKELWGHPQ
;
A
#
# COMPACT_ATOMS: atom_id res chain seq x y z
N MET A 1 14.96 -17.45 0.19
CA MET A 1 14.99 -15.97 0.13
C MET A 1 15.73 -15.46 1.35
N PRO A 2 16.51 -14.38 1.27
CA PRO A 2 17.10 -13.78 2.47
C PRO A 2 15.98 -13.40 3.44
N ASN A 3 16.23 -13.56 4.73
CA ASN A 3 15.24 -13.22 5.75
C ASN A 3 15.24 -11.70 5.98
N ILE A 4 14.43 -10.99 5.22
CA ILE A 4 14.33 -9.53 5.21
C ILE A 4 13.97 -8.97 6.60
N ALA A 5 13.20 -9.72 7.42
CA ALA A 5 12.84 -9.28 8.77
C ALA A 5 14.06 -9.14 9.69
N MET A 6 15.18 -9.80 9.38
CA MET A 6 16.42 -9.72 10.17
C MET A 6 17.26 -8.47 9.89
N ILE A 7 16.97 -7.75 8.80
CA ILE A 7 17.62 -6.49 8.47
C ILE A 7 17.32 -5.46 9.58
N PRO A 8 18.36 -4.80 10.17
CA PRO A 8 18.15 -3.94 11.35
C PRO A 8 17.10 -2.83 11.16
N ALA A 9 17.10 -2.14 10.01
CA ALA A 9 16.15 -1.09 9.73
C ALA A 9 14.71 -1.63 9.55
N VAL A 10 14.56 -2.81 8.93
CA VAL A 10 13.27 -3.50 8.77
C VAL A 10 12.73 -3.93 10.13
N ARG A 11 13.58 -4.59 10.93
CA ARG A 11 13.25 -5.04 12.30
C ARG A 11 12.80 -3.87 13.19
N HIS A 12 13.53 -2.76 13.14
CA HIS A 12 13.17 -1.55 13.89
C HIS A 12 11.81 -0.99 13.48
N LYS A 13 11.52 -0.90 12.17
CA LYS A 13 10.21 -0.40 11.67
C LYS A 13 9.04 -1.29 12.10
N ASN A 14 9.21 -2.62 12.01
CA ASN A 14 8.19 -3.58 12.47
C ASN A 14 7.94 -3.48 13.98
N ALA A 15 9.02 -3.41 14.76
CA ALA A 15 8.92 -3.27 16.21
C ALA A 15 8.19 -1.99 16.61
N ARG A 16 8.46 -0.87 15.92
CA ARG A 16 7.76 0.40 16.16
C ARG A 16 6.28 0.33 15.78
N ALA A 17 5.95 -0.31 14.65
CA ALA A 17 4.58 -0.49 14.22
C ALA A 17 3.79 -1.30 15.28
N LEU A 18 4.39 -2.37 15.76
CA LEU A 18 3.77 -3.21 16.80
C LEU A 18 3.69 -2.49 18.15
N ALA A 19 4.76 -1.81 18.56
CA ALA A 19 4.79 -1.04 19.82
C ALA A 19 3.70 0.03 19.86
N SER A 20 3.53 0.78 18.77
CA SER A 20 2.47 1.78 18.63
C SER A 20 1.08 1.15 18.73
N ALA A 21 0.86 0.01 18.08
CA ALA A 21 -0.44 -0.70 18.13
C ALA A 21 -0.78 -1.24 19.50
N LEU A 22 0.24 -1.59 20.30
CA LEU A 22 0.09 -2.12 21.65
C LEU A 22 0.15 -1.06 22.75
N GLY A 23 0.45 0.20 22.42
CA GLY A 23 0.70 1.25 23.40
C GLY A 23 1.96 1.00 24.26
N ILE A 24 2.96 0.28 23.71
CA ILE A 24 4.23 -0.03 24.38
C ILE A 24 5.22 1.08 24.10
N LEU A 25 5.88 1.63 25.13
CA LEU A 25 6.86 2.70 24.98
C LEU A 25 8.21 2.22 24.41
N GLU A 26 8.59 0.97 24.69
CA GLU A 26 9.88 0.40 24.31
C GLU A 26 9.76 -0.54 23.10
N ALA A 27 10.29 -0.14 21.96
CA ALA A 27 10.29 -0.96 20.73
C ALA A 27 11.01 -2.31 20.89
N GLU A 28 11.95 -2.43 21.84
CA GLU A 28 12.66 -3.68 22.14
C GLU A 28 11.71 -4.77 22.66
N GLN A 29 10.71 -4.42 23.46
CA GLN A 29 9.69 -5.38 23.92
C GLN A 29 8.84 -5.88 22.73
N ALA A 30 8.48 -5.00 21.82
CA ALA A 30 7.76 -5.37 20.60
C ALA A 30 8.62 -6.25 19.68
N THR A 31 9.94 -6.03 19.61
CA THR A 31 10.88 -6.86 18.86
C THR A 31 10.82 -8.31 19.31
N LYS A 32 10.83 -8.58 20.61
CA LYS A 32 10.76 -9.94 21.17
C LYS A 32 9.48 -10.69 20.78
N LEU A 33 8.38 -9.97 20.60
CA LEU A 33 7.11 -10.57 20.14
C LEU A 33 7.15 -11.01 18.66
N LEU A 34 8.07 -10.49 17.88
CA LEU A 34 8.28 -10.86 16.48
C LEU A 34 9.39 -11.93 16.28
N GLU A 35 10.12 -12.26 17.36
CA GLU A 35 11.16 -13.31 17.37
C GLU A 35 10.51 -14.70 17.53
N VAL A 36 9.72 -15.09 16.55
CA VAL A 36 8.93 -16.33 16.54
C VAL A 36 9.14 -17.07 15.22
N SER A 37 8.77 -18.36 15.23
CA SER A 37 8.85 -19.22 14.04
C SER A 37 7.47 -19.71 13.64
N VAL A 38 7.19 -19.67 12.33
CA VAL A 38 5.92 -20.10 11.72
C VAL A 38 6.19 -21.12 10.62
N LEU A 39 5.62 -22.32 10.79
CA LEU A 39 5.67 -23.36 9.78
C LEU A 39 4.40 -23.29 8.91
N MET A 40 4.59 -23.25 7.59
CA MET A 40 3.52 -23.32 6.59
C MET A 40 3.42 -24.74 6.06
N THR A 41 2.40 -25.47 6.47
CA THR A 41 2.21 -26.90 6.10
C THR A 41 1.25 -26.99 4.94
N VAL A 42 1.74 -27.55 3.82
CA VAL A 42 1.00 -27.74 2.56
C VAL A 42 1.15 -29.16 2.07
N SER A 43 0.16 -29.66 1.34
CA SER A 43 0.31 -30.87 0.55
C SER A 43 1.03 -30.52 -0.77
N PRO A 44 2.16 -31.19 -1.13
CA PRO A 44 2.93 -30.84 -2.32
C PRO A 44 2.16 -31.00 -3.64
N ASP A 45 1.11 -31.78 -3.65
CA ASP A 45 0.22 -32.01 -4.80
C ASP A 45 -0.94 -30.99 -4.90
N ASP A 46 -1.09 -30.09 -3.90
CA ASP A 46 -2.02 -28.97 -3.94
C ASP A 46 -1.30 -27.67 -4.34
N LEU A 47 -1.15 -27.47 -5.64
CA LEU A 47 -0.41 -26.32 -6.19
C LEU A 47 -1.00 -24.96 -5.74
N VAL A 48 -2.31 -24.88 -5.53
CA VAL A 48 -2.96 -23.64 -5.07
C VAL A 48 -2.60 -23.36 -3.62
N ALA A 49 -2.61 -24.38 -2.77
CA ALA A 49 -2.18 -24.28 -1.37
C ALA A 49 -0.69 -23.90 -1.27
N VAL A 50 0.18 -24.51 -2.08
CA VAL A 50 1.62 -24.17 -2.15
C VAL A 50 1.80 -22.71 -2.51
N GLN A 51 1.16 -22.25 -3.58
CA GLN A 51 1.27 -20.85 -4.01
C GLN A 51 0.68 -19.86 -3.00
N LEU A 52 -0.40 -20.23 -2.28
CA LEU A 52 -0.97 -19.40 -1.21
C LEU A 52 0.01 -19.28 -0.03
N ALA A 53 0.65 -20.40 0.34
CA ALA A 53 1.65 -20.40 1.40
C ALA A 53 2.89 -19.57 1.01
N GLU A 54 3.34 -19.67 -0.24
CA GLU A 54 4.44 -18.83 -0.77
C GLU A 54 4.09 -17.34 -0.74
N ASP A 55 2.87 -16.96 -1.17
CA ASP A 55 2.38 -15.58 -1.08
C ASP A 55 2.35 -15.10 0.40
N ALA A 56 1.92 -15.95 1.34
CA ALA A 56 1.92 -15.62 2.77
C ALA A 56 3.34 -15.51 3.35
N ILE A 57 4.26 -16.40 2.94
CA ILE A 57 5.69 -16.33 3.31
C ILE A 57 6.31 -15.03 2.80
N ALA A 58 6.02 -14.62 1.57
CA ALA A 58 6.54 -13.37 1.00
C ALA A 58 6.15 -12.13 1.83
N LEU A 59 4.99 -12.15 2.47
CA LEU A 59 4.51 -11.09 3.35
C LEU A 59 5.08 -11.20 4.76
N LEU A 60 5.02 -12.39 5.36
CA LEU A 60 5.38 -12.63 6.77
C LEU A 60 6.89 -12.61 7.00
N SER A 61 7.71 -13.07 6.05
CA SER A 61 9.18 -13.03 6.12
C SER A 61 9.76 -11.61 6.16
N ARG A 62 8.91 -10.60 5.94
CA ARG A 62 9.23 -9.18 6.11
C ARG A 62 8.89 -8.65 7.51
N THR A 63 8.22 -9.46 8.34
CA THR A 63 7.72 -9.05 9.66
C THR A 63 8.22 -9.97 10.76
N ILE A 64 8.28 -11.29 10.52
CA ILE A 64 8.58 -12.35 11.51
C ILE A 64 9.95 -12.97 11.18
N ASN A 65 10.68 -13.34 12.22
CA ASN A 65 12.05 -13.83 12.07
C ASN A 65 12.18 -15.11 11.26
N ASP A 66 11.26 -16.06 11.40
CA ASP A 66 11.37 -17.36 10.74
C ASP A 66 10.01 -17.82 10.22
N VAL A 67 9.87 -17.87 8.89
CA VAL A 67 8.66 -18.35 8.21
C VAL A 67 9.07 -19.22 7.03
N SER A 68 8.69 -20.49 7.01
CA SER A 68 9.07 -21.41 5.93
C SER A 68 8.09 -22.56 5.73
N LEU A 69 8.25 -23.26 4.58
CA LEU A 69 7.52 -24.50 4.26
C LEU A 69 8.15 -25.74 4.93
N SER A 70 9.37 -25.65 5.44
CA SER A 70 10.10 -26.79 6.01
C SER A 70 11.25 -26.31 6.90
N GLY A 71 11.84 -27.23 7.65
CA GLY A 71 13.07 -26.98 8.43
C GLY A 71 12.86 -26.41 9.83
N ILE A 72 11.62 -26.15 10.25
CA ILE A 72 11.29 -25.70 11.61
C ILE A 72 10.83 -26.89 12.44
N ALA A 73 11.67 -27.35 13.35
CA ALA A 73 11.40 -28.54 14.16
C ALA A 73 10.34 -28.29 15.25
N SER A 74 10.31 -27.07 15.81
CA SER A 74 9.39 -26.70 16.88
C SER A 74 8.84 -25.29 16.62
N PRO A 75 7.86 -25.15 15.71
CA PRO A 75 7.30 -23.85 15.38
C PRO A 75 6.44 -23.30 16.54
N THR A 76 6.46 -21.98 16.71
CA THR A 76 5.56 -21.27 17.61
C THR A 76 4.10 -21.36 17.14
N LEU A 77 3.92 -21.38 15.82
CA LEU A 77 2.63 -21.54 15.15
C LEU A 77 2.79 -22.37 13.89
N GLU A 78 1.87 -23.28 13.64
CA GLU A 78 1.73 -23.98 12.38
C GLU A 78 0.50 -23.49 11.62
N VAL A 79 0.66 -23.13 10.33
CA VAL A 79 -0.44 -22.79 9.44
C VAL A 79 -0.64 -23.91 8.44
N VAL A 80 -1.79 -24.57 8.51
CA VAL A 80 -2.11 -25.73 7.70
C VAL A 80 -3.07 -25.36 6.59
N PHE A 81 -2.66 -25.60 5.34
CA PHE A 81 -3.43 -25.21 4.15
C PHE A 81 -4.16 -26.40 3.53
N GLY A 82 -5.44 -26.20 3.23
CA GLY A 82 -6.26 -27.20 2.56
C GLY A 82 -6.40 -28.49 3.37
N HIS A 83 -6.04 -29.60 2.74
CA HIS A 83 -6.12 -30.95 3.31
C HIS A 83 -4.76 -31.49 3.80
N ALA A 84 -3.77 -30.61 3.97
CA ALA A 84 -2.48 -31.03 4.46
C ALA A 84 -2.57 -31.59 5.88
N GLU A 85 -1.76 -32.64 6.17
CA GLU A 85 -1.66 -33.20 7.51
C GLU A 85 -0.74 -32.30 8.37
N PRO A 86 -1.17 -31.92 9.59
CA PRO A 86 -0.35 -31.16 10.49
C PRO A 86 0.96 -31.90 10.85
N HIS A 87 2.06 -31.16 10.95
CA HIS A 87 3.35 -31.71 11.28
C HIS A 87 3.42 -32.24 12.72
N SER A 88 2.78 -31.55 13.67
CA SER A 88 2.76 -31.95 15.08
C SER A 88 1.36 -31.83 15.69
N PRO A 89 0.88 -32.82 16.47
CA PRO A 89 -0.42 -32.75 17.13
C PRO A 89 -0.51 -31.64 18.19
N ASP A 90 0.60 -31.32 18.86
CA ASP A 90 0.64 -30.45 20.03
C ASP A 90 0.93 -28.98 19.73
N THR A 91 1.28 -28.64 18.46
CA THR A 91 1.58 -27.27 18.07
C THR A 91 0.29 -26.43 17.96
N ASN A 92 0.37 -25.14 18.33
CA ASN A 92 -0.70 -24.18 18.06
C ASN A 92 -0.93 -24.07 16.55
N LYS A 93 -2.18 -24.19 16.10
CA LYS A 93 -2.51 -24.30 14.67
C LYS A 93 -3.48 -23.23 14.20
N LEU A 94 -3.32 -22.86 12.94
CA LEU A 94 -4.26 -22.09 12.18
C LEU A 94 -4.56 -22.86 10.88
N HIS A 95 -5.82 -23.11 10.57
CA HIS A 95 -6.23 -23.80 9.36
C HIS A 95 -6.73 -22.79 8.31
N VAL A 96 -6.35 -23.00 7.06
CA VAL A 96 -6.71 -22.17 5.93
C VAL A 96 -7.34 -23.02 4.84
N ALA A 97 -8.57 -22.70 4.51
CA ALA A 97 -9.29 -23.31 3.38
C ALA A 97 -9.59 -22.26 2.32
N LEU A 98 -9.41 -22.60 1.06
CA LEU A 98 -9.63 -21.72 -0.09
C LEU A 98 -10.51 -22.40 -1.12
N SER A 99 -11.55 -21.73 -1.60
CA SER A 99 -12.41 -22.15 -2.70
C SER A 99 -12.49 -21.06 -3.78
N LYS A 100 -13.15 -21.35 -4.90
CA LYS A 100 -13.35 -20.35 -5.96
C LYS A 100 -14.13 -19.12 -5.51
N THR A 101 -14.99 -19.28 -4.50
CA THR A 101 -15.91 -18.22 -4.04
C THR A 101 -15.60 -17.69 -2.66
N GLN A 102 -14.78 -18.37 -1.88
CA GLN A 102 -14.45 -17.95 -0.51
C GLN A 102 -13.16 -18.55 0.02
N ALA A 103 -12.63 -17.91 1.06
CA ALA A 103 -11.58 -18.44 1.91
C ALA A 103 -12.03 -18.45 3.36
N THR A 104 -11.60 -19.46 4.15
CA THR A 104 -11.87 -19.59 5.57
C THR A 104 -10.56 -19.78 6.32
N ILE A 105 -10.39 -19.03 7.40
CA ILE A 105 -9.19 -19.05 8.25
C ILE A 105 -9.66 -19.22 9.70
N GLY A 106 -9.19 -20.24 10.40
CA GLY A 106 -9.65 -20.50 11.78
C GLY A 106 -8.93 -21.64 12.48
N ASN A 107 -9.45 -22.00 13.67
CA ASN A 107 -8.82 -22.97 14.56
C ASN A 107 -9.16 -24.42 14.22
N SER A 108 -10.20 -24.67 13.45
CA SER A 108 -10.71 -26.00 13.13
C SER A 108 -10.30 -26.43 11.73
N LEU A 109 -10.10 -27.73 11.54
CA LEU A 109 -9.98 -28.34 10.21
C LEU A 109 -11.26 -28.06 9.40
N PHE A 110 -11.06 -27.63 8.17
CA PHE A 110 -12.15 -27.45 7.20
C PHE A 110 -12.10 -28.59 6.20
N ASN A 111 -13.24 -29.22 5.99
CA ASN A 111 -13.36 -30.25 4.93
C ASN A 111 -13.34 -29.54 3.59
N GLN A 112 -12.31 -29.78 2.78
CA GLN A 112 -12.12 -29.09 1.51
C GLN A 112 -11.62 -30.03 0.43
N ASP A 113 -12.26 -29.96 -0.73
CA ASP A 113 -11.77 -30.63 -1.94
C ASP A 113 -10.57 -29.90 -2.53
N ARG A 114 -9.72 -30.64 -3.26
CA ARG A 114 -8.60 -30.04 -4.00
C ARG A 114 -9.09 -28.96 -4.95
N LEU A 115 -8.41 -27.83 -4.96
CA LEU A 115 -8.80 -26.69 -5.76
C LEU A 115 -8.08 -26.65 -7.09
N ALA A 116 -8.84 -26.39 -8.13
CA ALA A 116 -8.33 -25.96 -9.42
C ALA A 116 -8.81 -24.53 -9.71
N GLY A 117 -7.86 -23.64 -10.01
CA GLY A 117 -8.17 -22.36 -10.65
C GLY A 117 -8.76 -21.27 -9.77
N VAL A 118 -8.05 -20.83 -8.73
CA VAL A 118 -8.33 -19.55 -8.06
C VAL A 118 -7.48 -18.46 -8.70
N ALA A 119 -8.09 -17.33 -9.05
CA ALA A 119 -7.38 -16.20 -9.63
C ALA A 119 -6.24 -15.71 -8.71
N PRO A 120 -5.03 -15.43 -9.23
CA PRO A 120 -3.86 -15.07 -8.42
C PRO A 120 -4.10 -13.88 -7.48
N ILE A 121 -4.87 -12.89 -7.93
CA ILE A 121 -5.20 -11.71 -7.13
C ILE A 121 -6.02 -12.06 -5.87
N LEU A 122 -6.97 -12.99 -5.97
CA LEU A 122 -7.78 -13.46 -4.84
C LEU A 122 -6.94 -14.27 -3.87
N ARG A 123 -6.05 -15.14 -4.37
CA ARG A 123 -5.12 -15.92 -3.56
C ARG A 123 -4.20 -14.99 -2.73
N ARG A 124 -3.63 -13.96 -3.36
CA ARG A 124 -2.80 -12.94 -2.69
C ARG A 124 -3.58 -12.14 -1.66
N MET A 125 -4.84 -11.84 -1.94
CA MET A 125 -5.71 -11.23 -0.94
C MET A 125 -5.87 -12.13 0.29
N VAL A 126 -6.11 -13.41 0.09
CA VAL A 126 -6.19 -14.38 1.20
C VAL A 126 -4.88 -14.45 1.97
N ALA A 127 -3.72 -14.41 1.31
CA ALA A 127 -2.41 -14.36 1.96
C ALA A 127 -2.26 -13.16 2.91
N CYS A 128 -2.83 -11.98 2.57
CA CYS A 128 -2.87 -10.83 3.48
C CYS A 128 -3.69 -11.13 4.75
N TYR A 129 -4.84 -11.76 4.61
CA TYR A 129 -5.68 -12.13 5.77
C TYR A 129 -5.09 -13.28 6.60
N VAL A 130 -4.42 -14.24 5.97
CA VAL A 130 -3.63 -15.26 6.66
C VAL A 130 -2.53 -14.60 7.49
N SER A 131 -1.81 -13.65 6.90
CA SER A 131 -0.73 -12.92 7.59
C SER A 131 -1.26 -12.14 8.80
N ALA A 132 -2.40 -11.47 8.66
CA ALA A 132 -3.05 -10.79 9.78
C ALA A 132 -3.52 -11.78 10.87
N ALA A 133 -4.08 -12.93 10.49
CA ALA A 133 -4.51 -13.96 11.43
C ALA A 133 -3.32 -14.57 12.19
N VAL A 134 -2.18 -14.81 11.49
CA VAL A 134 -0.92 -15.24 12.10
C VAL A 134 -0.44 -14.22 13.13
N MET A 135 -0.34 -12.94 12.76
CA MET A 135 0.09 -11.88 13.67
C MET A 135 -0.80 -11.78 14.91
N LYS A 136 -2.12 -11.86 14.73
CA LYS A 136 -3.08 -11.83 15.83
C LYS A 136 -2.99 -13.05 16.75
N ARG A 137 -2.58 -14.20 16.20
CA ARG A 137 -2.36 -15.43 16.98
C ARG A 137 -1.07 -15.37 17.80
N LEU A 138 -0.03 -14.80 17.21
CA LEU A 138 1.28 -14.65 17.85
C LEU A 138 1.32 -13.51 18.87
N VAL A 139 0.51 -12.46 18.64
CA VAL A 139 0.41 -11.28 19.51
C VAL A 139 -1.04 -11.11 19.96
N PRO A 140 -1.50 -11.88 20.95
CA PRO A 140 -2.89 -11.84 21.43
C PRO A 140 -3.31 -10.49 22.02
N GLN A 141 -2.34 -9.64 22.39
CA GLN A 141 -2.53 -8.29 22.92
C GLN A 141 -3.06 -7.32 21.86
N LEU A 142 -2.95 -7.64 20.57
CA LEU A 142 -3.57 -6.84 19.51
C LEU A 142 -5.11 -6.90 19.66
N GLU A 143 -5.70 -5.78 20.07
CA GLU A 143 -7.14 -5.64 20.39
C GLU A 143 -8.03 -5.54 19.13
N PHE A 144 -7.79 -6.40 18.13
CA PHE A 144 -8.67 -6.48 16.97
C PHE A 144 -9.78 -7.52 17.18
N PRO A 145 -10.96 -7.35 16.56
CA PRO A 145 -12.07 -8.30 16.69
C PRO A 145 -11.64 -9.74 16.40
N ARG A 146 -11.92 -10.65 17.30
CA ARG A 146 -11.68 -12.09 17.10
C ARG A 146 -12.90 -12.68 16.41
N VAL A 147 -12.74 -13.02 15.14
CA VAL A 147 -13.72 -13.79 14.37
C VAL A 147 -13.08 -15.13 14.03
N ASP A 148 -13.66 -16.22 14.52
CA ASP A 148 -13.17 -17.57 14.31
C ASP A 148 -14.36 -18.52 14.00
N PRO A 149 -14.44 -19.06 12.78
CA PRO A 149 -13.57 -18.79 11.65
C PRO A 149 -13.80 -17.43 10.98
N LEU A 150 -12.74 -16.84 10.42
CA LEU A 150 -12.84 -15.72 9.50
C LEU A 150 -13.17 -16.25 8.10
N THR A 151 -14.31 -15.88 7.54
CA THR A 151 -14.72 -16.28 6.18
C THR A 151 -14.74 -15.07 5.27
N LEU A 152 -13.96 -15.13 4.18
CA LEU A 152 -13.88 -14.13 3.13
C LEU A 152 -14.69 -14.59 1.92
N SER A 153 -15.88 -14.03 1.71
CA SER A 153 -16.66 -14.27 0.49
C SER A 153 -16.17 -13.32 -0.62
N PHE A 154 -15.74 -13.87 -1.75
CA PHE A 154 -15.24 -13.08 -2.88
C PHE A 154 -16.38 -12.35 -3.61
N ASP A 155 -17.59 -12.87 -3.61
CA ASP A 155 -18.77 -12.16 -4.14
C ASP A 155 -19.00 -10.81 -3.43
N SER A 156 -18.57 -10.72 -2.18
CA SER A 156 -18.67 -9.49 -1.39
C SER A 156 -17.70 -8.39 -1.84
N LEU A 157 -16.74 -8.68 -2.75
CA LEU A 157 -15.76 -7.70 -3.24
C LEU A 157 -16.37 -6.69 -4.21
N GLY A 158 -17.54 -6.99 -4.79
CA GLY A 158 -18.23 -6.11 -5.75
C GLY A 158 -17.56 -6.10 -7.12
N VAL A 159 -16.84 -7.15 -7.45
CA VAL A 159 -16.23 -7.43 -8.75
C VAL A 159 -16.83 -8.73 -9.27
N ASP A 160 -17.21 -8.76 -10.53
CA ASP A 160 -17.55 -10.03 -11.18
C ASP A 160 -16.27 -10.85 -11.33
N LEU A 161 -16.22 -12.01 -10.69
CA LEU A 161 -15.01 -12.84 -10.67
C LEU A 161 -14.71 -13.46 -12.03
N ASN A 162 -15.71 -13.62 -12.90
CA ASN A 162 -15.54 -14.19 -14.24
C ASN A 162 -14.66 -13.31 -15.14
N VAL A 163 -14.60 -12.01 -14.84
CA VAL A 163 -13.81 -11.05 -15.64
C VAL A 163 -12.34 -11.01 -15.29
N LEU A 164 -11.91 -11.70 -14.22
CA LEU A 164 -10.50 -11.78 -13.85
C LEU A 164 -9.64 -12.53 -14.86
N ASP A 165 -10.27 -13.31 -15.73
CA ASP A 165 -9.63 -14.03 -16.83
C ASP A 165 -9.67 -13.23 -18.17
N GLU A 166 -10.40 -12.10 -18.21
CA GLU A 166 -10.52 -11.26 -19.40
C GLU A 166 -9.31 -10.32 -19.54
N GLU A 167 -9.12 -9.76 -20.75
CA GLU A 167 -8.12 -8.74 -20.99
C GLU A 167 -8.54 -7.39 -20.35
N ILE A 168 -7.66 -6.84 -19.54
CA ILE A 168 -7.81 -5.53 -18.90
C ILE A 168 -6.99 -4.52 -19.68
N GLN A 169 -7.64 -3.76 -20.56
CA GLN A 169 -6.98 -2.71 -21.34
C GLN A 169 -6.77 -1.45 -20.48
N LEU A 170 -5.57 -1.27 -19.97
CA LEU A 170 -5.24 -0.12 -19.15
C LEU A 170 -5.15 1.17 -19.96
N GLY A 171 -4.82 1.06 -21.26
CA GLY A 171 -4.47 2.18 -22.11
C GLY A 171 -3.16 2.80 -21.69
N LYS A 172 -3.02 4.13 -21.79
CA LYS A 172 -1.90 4.87 -21.21
C LYS A 172 -2.29 5.36 -19.82
N ALA A 173 -1.59 4.88 -18.81
CA ALA A 173 -1.83 5.23 -17.42
C ALA A 173 -0.54 5.63 -16.70
N TYR A 174 -0.68 6.35 -15.59
CA TYR A 174 0.44 6.78 -14.75
C TYR A 174 0.21 6.29 -13.32
N LEU A 175 1.23 5.63 -12.75
CA LEU A 175 1.30 5.26 -11.36
C LEU A 175 2.18 6.27 -10.63
N ALA A 176 1.60 7.11 -9.80
CA ALA A 176 2.33 8.01 -8.93
C ALA A 176 2.69 7.30 -7.62
N GLY A 177 3.97 7.00 -7.47
CA GLY A 177 4.56 6.34 -6.31
C GLY A 177 4.92 4.87 -6.56
N ALA A 178 6.22 4.54 -6.55
CA ALA A 178 6.79 3.19 -6.55
C ALA A 178 7.06 2.68 -5.11
N GLY A 179 6.36 3.23 -4.13
CA GLY A 179 6.41 2.84 -2.72
C GLY A 179 5.71 1.52 -2.44
N ALA A 180 5.29 1.31 -1.18
CA ALA A 180 4.72 0.04 -0.75
C ALA A 180 3.43 -0.35 -1.51
N ILE A 181 2.52 0.59 -1.72
CA ILE A 181 1.25 0.35 -2.43
C ILE A 181 1.49 0.17 -3.94
N GLY A 182 2.40 0.97 -4.55
CA GLY A 182 2.76 0.81 -5.96
C GLY A 182 3.42 -0.54 -6.25
N ASN A 183 4.34 -0.98 -5.38
CA ASN A 183 4.91 -2.33 -5.38
C ASN A 183 3.80 -3.40 -5.29
N ALA A 184 2.90 -3.25 -4.34
CA ALA A 184 1.81 -4.18 -4.10
C ALA A 184 0.79 -4.23 -5.24
N LEU A 185 0.55 -3.10 -5.93
CA LEU A 185 -0.31 -3.04 -7.12
C LEU A 185 0.25 -3.95 -8.22
N LEU A 186 1.53 -3.79 -8.59
CA LEU A 186 2.14 -4.64 -9.62
C LEU A 186 2.21 -6.11 -9.18
N TRP A 187 2.48 -6.39 -7.90
CA TRP A 187 2.39 -7.74 -7.38
C TRP A 187 0.98 -8.32 -7.47
N ALA A 188 -0.06 -7.53 -7.17
CA ALA A 188 -1.45 -7.94 -7.29
C ALA A 188 -1.88 -8.24 -8.73
N MET A 189 -1.40 -7.42 -9.67
CA MET A 189 -1.73 -7.54 -11.10
C MET A 189 -0.98 -8.69 -11.80
N GLN A 190 0.07 -9.21 -11.20
CA GLN A 190 0.83 -10.33 -11.76
C GLN A 190 -0.07 -11.56 -11.95
N GLY A 191 -0.16 -12.05 -13.18
CA GLY A 191 -1.02 -13.16 -13.56
C GLY A 191 -2.43 -12.75 -14.03
N LEU A 192 -2.75 -11.45 -14.04
CA LEU A 192 -3.88 -10.91 -14.80
C LEU A 192 -3.44 -10.59 -16.22
N ASN A 193 -4.36 -10.71 -17.17
CA ASN A 193 -4.10 -10.33 -18.57
C ASN A 193 -4.30 -8.82 -18.74
N VAL A 194 -3.27 -8.06 -18.43
CA VAL A 194 -3.29 -6.58 -18.51
C VAL A 194 -2.49 -6.12 -19.70
N SER A 195 -3.04 -5.20 -20.49
CA SER A 195 -2.39 -4.61 -21.67
C SER A 195 -2.35 -3.07 -21.61
N GLY A 196 -1.45 -2.48 -22.42
CA GLY A 196 -1.30 -1.04 -22.53
C GLY A 196 0.07 -0.53 -22.09
N GLU A 197 0.13 0.69 -21.57
CA GLU A 197 1.37 1.33 -21.12
C GLU A 197 1.16 1.97 -19.74
N LEU A 198 1.98 1.58 -18.76
CA LEU A 198 1.96 2.14 -17.40
C LEU A 198 3.29 2.83 -17.10
N HIS A 199 3.23 4.16 -16.95
CA HIS A 199 4.35 4.97 -16.50
C HIS A 199 4.45 4.93 -14.98
N VAL A 200 5.53 4.36 -14.45
CA VAL A 200 5.82 4.29 -13.01
C VAL A 200 6.64 5.51 -12.63
N VAL A 201 6.02 6.44 -11.92
CA VAL A 201 6.57 7.77 -11.61
C VAL A 201 6.96 7.82 -10.14
N ASP A 202 8.26 7.93 -9.86
CA ASP A 202 8.81 8.08 -8.52
C ASP A 202 10.22 8.64 -8.63
N PHE A 203 10.60 9.58 -7.77
CA PHE A 203 11.93 10.20 -7.78
C PHE A 203 12.84 9.69 -6.65
N ASP A 204 12.30 8.89 -5.75
CA ASP A 204 13.03 8.35 -4.61
C ASP A 204 13.97 7.20 -4.98
N HIS A 205 14.90 6.94 -4.05
CA HIS A 205 15.76 5.76 -4.04
C HIS A 205 15.24 4.72 -3.03
N VAL A 206 15.62 3.48 -3.23
CA VAL A 206 15.30 2.38 -2.30
C VAL A 206 16.13 2.57 -1.02
N ASP A 207 15.47 2.63 0.11
CA ASP A 207 16.07 2.68 1.44
C ASP A 207 15.93 1.30 2.12
N GLU A 208 16.92 0.91 2.93
CA GLU A 208 16.93 -0.37 3.64
C GLU A 208 15.61 -0.62 4.40
N GLY A 209 15.09 0.39 5.07
CA GLY A 209 13.82 0.31 5.77
C GLY A 209 12.58 0.24 4.86
N ASN A 210 12.72 0.43 3.55
CA ASN A 210 11.64 0.22 2.59
C ASN A 210 11.37 -1.27 2.35
N LEU A 211 12.39 -2.11 2.49
CA LEU A 211 12.31 -3.55 2.28
C LEU A 211 11.26 -4.22 3.18
N GLN A 212 10.92 -3.58 4.30
CA GLN A 212 9.87 -4.04 5.21
C GLN A 212 8.51 -4.27 4.51
N ARG A 213 8.19 -3.52 3.45
CA ARG A 213 6.86 -3.56 2.80
C ARG A 213 6.86 -3.36 1.28
N GLN A 214 8.01 -3.12 0.65
CA GLN A 214 8.12 -2.99 -0.81
C GLN A 214 8.50 -4.35 -1.40
N LEU A 215 7.50 -5.09 -1.88
CA LEU A 215 7.58 -6.54 -2.14
C LEU A 215 8.55 -6.95 -3.24
N TRP A 216 8.80 -6.07 -4.22
CA TRP A 216 9.70 -6.34 -5.34
C TRP A 216 11.17 -6.09 -5.01
N PHE A 217 11.46 -5.35 -3.92
CA PHE A 217 12.82 -4.94 -3.59
C PHE A 217 13.52 -5.89 -2.61
N ASP A 218 14.82 -6.01 -2.80
CA ASP A 218 15.75 -6.72 -1.94
C ASP A 218 16.99 -5.85 -1.63
N GLU A 219 17.97 -6.40 -0.90
CA GLU A 219 19.16 -5.68 -0.46
C GLU A 219 20.02 -5.13 -1.62
N ASN A 220 19.96 -5.75 -2.81
CA ASN A 220 20.74 -5.31 -3.97
C ASN A 220 20.15 -4.05 -4.63
N ASP A 221 18.92 -3.68 -4.29
CA ASP A 221 18.25 -2.50 -4.83
C ASP A 221 18.54 -1.23 -4.01
N ILE A 222 19.12 -1.36 -2.82
CA ILE A 222 19.36 -0.21 -1.93
C ILE A 222 20.19 0.84 -2.66
N GLU A 223 19.80 2.11 -2.49
CA GLU A 223 20.36 3.30 -3.16
C GLU A 223 20.05 3.42 -4.67
N ASN A 224 19.42 2.41 -5.29
CA ASN A 224 18.95 2.52 -6.67
C ASN A 224 17.58 3.23 -6.73
N LYS A 225 17.26 3.78 -7.90
CA LYS A 225 15.98 4.48 -8.13
C LYS A 225 14.80 3.52 -8.05
N LYS A 226 13.79 3.86 -7.24
CA LYS A 226 12.61 2.99 -7.02
C LYS A 226 11.88 2.64 -8.31
N CYS A 227 11.63 3.62 -9.19
CA CYS A 227 10.90 3.38 -10.43
C CYS A 227 11.66 2.43 -11.36
N ASP A 228 13.00 2.57 -11.48
CA ASP A 228 13.81 1.72 -12.33
C ASP A 228 13.81 0.28 -11.80
N CYS A 229 14.13 0.08 -10.50
CA CYS A 229 14.11 -1.25 -9.86
C CYS A 229 12.75 -1.95 -9.97
N LEU A 230 11.66 -1.20 -9.74
CA LEU A 230 10.32 -1.76 -9.81
C LEU A 230 9.97 -2.21 -11.23
N VAL A 231 10.28 -1.39 -12.23
CA VAL A 231 10.01 -1.71 -13.64
C VAL A 231 10.86 -2.89 -14.10
N ASP A 232 12.16 -2.90 -13.81
CA ASP A 232 13.07 -3.96 -14.23
C ASP A 232 12.65 -5.34 -13.68
N LYS A 233 12.25 -5.38 -12.41
CA LYS A 233 11.81 -6.63 -11.78
C LYS A 233 10.40 -7.06 -12.17
N ALA A 234 9.49 -6.12 -12.39
CA ALA A 234 8.10 -6.43 -12.70
C ALA A 234 7.86 -6.73 -14.19
N GLN A 235 8.55 -6.04 -15.10
CA GLN A 235 8.31 -6.16 -16.56
C GLN A 235 8.26 -7.60 -17.09
N PRO A 236 9.12 -8.55 -16.64
CA PRO A 236 9.06 -9.93 -17.13
C PRO A 236 7.74 -10.66 -16.85
N HIS A 237 6.94 -10.18 -15.90
CA HIS A 237 5.65 -10.74 -15.53
C HIS A 237 4.46 -10.14 -16.30
N PHE A 238 4.70 -9.16 -17.17
CA PHE A 238 3.68 -8.42 -17.91
C PHE A 238 3.97 -8.43 -19.41
N PRO A 239 3.63 -9.51 -20.13
CA PRO A 239 3.97 -9.63 -21.56
C PRO A 239 3.23 -8.63 -22.45
N ASN A 240 2.02 -8.20 -22.05
CA ASN A 240 1.16 -7.30 -22.84
C ASN A 240 1.09 -5.87 -22.27
N LEU A 241 1.66 -5.63 -21.09
CA LEU A 241 1.73 -4.31 -20.45
C LEU A 241 3.16 -3.80 -20.50
N LYS A 242 3.38 -2.67 -21.17
CA LYS A 242 4.66 -1.99 -21.16
C LYS A 242 4.77 -1.13 -19.91
N LEU A 243 5.77 -1.41 -19.06
CA LEU A 243 6.13 -0.59 -17.92
C LEU A 243 7.21 0.42 -18.32
N VAL A 244 7.05 1.69 -17.93
CA VAL A 244 7.97 2.77 -18.29
C VAL A 244 8.39 3.51 -17.03
N PRO A 245 9.68 3.44 -16.61
CA PRO A 245 10.14 4.14 -15.43
C PRO A 245 10.26 5.65 -15.71
N ARG A 246 9.88 6.47 -14.74
CA ARG A 246 9.95 7.93 -14.77
C ARG A 246 10.51 8.44 -13.45
N ASN A 247 11.81 8.73 -13.43
CA ASN A 247 12.49 9.27 -12.26
C ASN A 247 12.25 10.79 -12.16
N SER A 248 11.03 11.15 -11.72
CA SER A 248 10.58 12.54 -11.61
C SER A 248 9.36 12.62 -10.68
N GLU A 249 9.00 13.81 -10.24
CA GLU A 249 7.65 14.07 -9.76
C GLU A 249 6.67 14.09 -10.95
N LEU A 250 5.42 13.61 -10.73
CA LEU A 250 4.42 13.53 -11.79
C LEU A 250 4.11 14.91 -12.41
N GLN A 251 4.00 15.93 -11.57
CA GLN A 251 3.73 17.31 -12.00
C GLN A 251 4.92 17.97 -12.74
N CYS A 252 6.09 17.38 -12.73
CA CYS A 252 7.28 17.83 -13.43
C CYS A 252 7.49 17.12 -14.78
N LEU A 253 6.63 16.18 -15.13
CA LEU A 253 6.73 15.50 -16.41
C LEU A 253 6.49 16.47 -17.59
N PRO A 254 7.27 16.35 -18.69
CA PRO A 254 7.17 17.25 -19.85
C PRO A 254 5.79 17.18 -20.52
N GLU A 255 5.07 16.07 -20.40
CA GLU A 255 3.72 15.89 -20.93
C GLU A 255 2.68 16.83 -20.29
N LYS A 256 2.94 17.39 -19.10
CA LYS A 256 2.05 18.35 -18.42
C LYS A 256 1.69 19.58 -19.29
N GLY A 257 2.53 19.92 -20.26
CA GLY A 257 2.26 21.02 -21.19
C GLY A 257 1.18 20.73 -22.25
N SER A 258 0.74 19.46 -22.39
CA SER A 258 -0.30 19.05 -23.33
C SER A 258 -1.67 18.99 -22.66
N ASN A 259 -2.73 19.43 -23.36
CA ASN A 259 -4.09 19.33 -22.86
C ASN A 259 -4.51 17.85 -22.70
N ALA A 260 -5.24 17.55 -21.61
CA ALA A 260 -5.81 16.22 -21.35
C ALA A 260 -4.77 15.06 -21.38
N TRP A 261 -3.53 15.32 -21.00
CA TRP A 261 -2.45 14.31 -21.04
C TRP A 261 -2.61 13.19 -20.00
N LEU A 262 -3.24 13.49 -18.87
CA LEU A 262 -3.36 12.57 -17.73
C LEU A 262 -4.77 11.98 -17.65
N ALA A 263 -5.14 11.17 -18.65
CA ALA A 263 -6.46 10.57 -18.71
C ALA A 263 -6.71 9.57 -17.57
N LYS A 264 -5.68 8.82 -17.16
CA LYS A 264 -5.76 7.83 -16.08
C LYS A 264 -4.58 7.93 -15.13
N LEU A 265 -4.87 8.18 -13.84
CA LEU A 265 -3.91 8.28 -12.75
C LEU A 265 -4.20 7.25 -11.67
N ILE A 266 -3.17 6.51 -11.29
CA ILE A 266 -3.18 5.59 -10.16
C ILE A 266 -2.30 6.22 -9.07
N VAL A 267 -2.84 6.42 -7.87
CA VAL A 267 -2.17 7.15 -6.79
C VAL A 267 -1.78 6.20 -5.67
N ALA A 268 -0.49 6.10 -5.43
CA ALA A 268 0.13 5.26 -4.42
C ALA A 268 1.20 6.01 -3.59
N VAL A 269 1.10 7.34 -3.54
CA VAL A 269 2.00 8.20 -2.73
C VAL A 269 1.65 8.11 -1.24
N ASP A 270 2.59 8.45 -0.38
CA ASP A 270 2.49 8.23 1.08
C ASP A 270 1.86 9.39 1.86
N SER A 271 1.71 10.59 1.25
CA SER A 271 1.29 11.80 1.94
C SER A 271 -0.07 12.31 1.45
N ARG A 272 -0.93 12.77 2.40
CA ARG A 272 -2.22 13.40 2.11
C ARG A 272 -2.03 14.65 1.25
N ARG A 273 -1.01 15.45 1.55
CA ARG A 273 -0.64 16.66 0.80
C ARG A 273 -0.23 16.33 -0.65
N ALA A 274 0.62 15.31 -0.86
CA ALA A 274 1.00 14.90 -2.21
C ALA A 274 -0.23 14.50 -3.04
N ARG A 275 -1.22 13.83 -2.43
CA ARG A 275 -2.48 13.47 -3.11
C ARG A 275 -3.30 14.69 -3.50
N ARG A 276 -3.40 15.72 -2.62
CA ARG A 276 -4.06 16.99 -2.97
C ARG A 276 -3.34 17.70 -4.12
N ARG A 277 -2.01 17.81 -4.05
CA ARG A 277 -1.20 18.42 -5.12
C ARG A 277 -1.42 17.73 -6.47
N LEU A 278 -1.45 16.38 -6.49
CA LEU A 278 -1.74 15.63 -7.71
C LEU A 278 -3.12 15.99 -8.28
N GLN A 279 -4.12 16.22 -7.44
CA GLN A 279 -5.44 16.65 -7.90
C GLN A 279 -5.43 18.09 -8.42
N GLU A 280 -4.74 19.00 -7.75
CA GLU A 280 -4.82 20.45 -7.96
C GLU A 280 -3.90 20.92 -9.09
N GLU A 281 -2.71 20.34 -9.19
CA GLU A 281 -1.70 20.77 -10.15
C GLU A 281 -1.80 20.09 -11.52
N VAL A 282 -2.37 18.87 -11.60
CA VAL A 282 -2.41 18.11 -12.86
C VAL A 282 -3.80 17.79 -13.37
N LEU A 283 -4.85 18.03 -12.57
CA LEU A 283 -6.26 17.90 -12.95
C LEU A 283 -6.57 16.60 -13.72
N PRO A 284 -6.31 15.42 -13.14
CA PRO A 284 -6.44 14.14 -13.84
C PRO A 284 -7.88 13.82 -14.22
N GLY A 285 -8.06 13.05 -15.31
CA GLY A 285 -9.39 12.64 -15.80
C GLY A 285 -10.01 11.55 -14.96
N GLU A 286 -9.31 10.45 -14.77
CA GLU A 286 -9.74 9.29 -13.98
C GLU A 286 -8.68 8.97 -12.93
N VAL A 287 -9.11 8.79 -11.68
CA VAL A 287 -8.20 8.58 -10.55
C VAL A 287 -8.60 7.33 -9.79
N PHE A 288 -7.61 6.46 -9.59
CA PHE A 288 -7.63 5.31 -8.69
C PHE A 288 -6.65 5.57 -7.57
N ASP A 289 -7.10 5.49 -6.34
CA ASP A 289 -6.30 5.84 -5.19
C ASP A 289 -6.42 4.80 -4.09
N ALA A 290 -5.30 4.48 -3.43
CA ALA A 290 -5.31 3.69 -2.21
C ALA A 290 -4.35 4.28 -1.18
N SER A 291 -4.75 4.19 0.09
CA SER A 291 -3.93 4.60 1.23
C SER A 291 -4.08 3.63 2.40
N THR A 292 -3.12 3.67 3.31
CA THR A 292 -3.16 2.92 4.57
C THR A 292 -3.15 3.90 5.74
N THR A 293 -3.92 3.58 6.79
CA THR A 293 -3.84 4.27 8.06
C THR A 293 -3.17 3.31 9.03
N ASP A 294 -1.91 3.59 9.37
CA ASP A 294 -1.08 2.73 10.22
C ASP A 294 -1.21 1.23 9.86
N ILE A 295 -1.44 0.35 10.86
CA ILE A 295 -1.68 -1.09 10.65
C ILE A 295 -3.17 -1.44 10.59
N THR A 296 -4.09 -0.47 10.70
CA THR A 296 -5.51 -0.74 10.99
C THR A 296 -6.38 -0.82 9.76
N GLU A 297 -6.23 0.12 8.83
CA GLU A 297 -7.17 0.29 7.73
C GLU A 297 -6.48 0.55 6.39
N VAL A 298 -7.16 0.11 5.36
CA VAL A 298 -6.91 0.45 3.96
C VAL A 298 -8.10 1.26 3.45
N VAL A 299 -7.83 2.33 2.73
CA VAL A 299 -8.83 3.11 2.02
C VAL A 299 -8.58 2.97 0.52
N VAL A 300 -9.63 2.68 -0.22
CA VAL A 300 -9.63 2.74 -1.69
C VAL A 300 -10.64 3.79 -2.14
N HIS A 301 -10.25 4.63 -3.06
CA HIS A 301 -11.08 5.70 -3.60
C HIS A 301 -10.96 5.75 -5.12
N TYR A 302 -12.05 6.11 -5.77
CA TYR A 302 -12.15 6.30 -7.21
C TYR A 302 -12.96 7.54 -7.55
N HIS A 303 -12.53 8.29 -8.53
CA HIS A 303 -13.38 9.29 -9.19
C HIS A 303 -12.99 9.48 -10.66
N ARG A 304 -13.92 9.99 -11.45
CA ARG A 304 -13.71 10.35 -12.85
C ARG A 304 -14.30 11.72 -13.11
N GLN A 305 -13.53 12.59 -13.75
CA GLN A 305 -13.97 13.95 -14.10
C GLN A 305 -14.71 14.00 -15.45
N PRO A 306 -15.67 14.90 -15.62
CA PRO A 306 -16.27 15.74 -14.58
C PRO A 306 -17.18 14.94 -13.65
N THR A 307 -17.20 15.26 -12.35
CA THR A 307 -17.97 14.50 -11.35
C THR A 307 -18.60 15.38 -10.28
N GLU A 308 -19.71 14.92 -9.71
CA GLU A 308 -20.31 15.44 -8.48
C GLU A 308 -19.81 14.71 -7.22
N HIS A 309 -18.93 13.72 -7.40
CA HIS A 309 -18.38 12.92 -6.31
C HIS A 309 -17.07 13.50 -5.80
N ALA A 310 -16.65 13.03 -4.62
CA ALA A 310 -15.43 13.46 -3.98
C ALA A 310 -14.20 13.19 -4.86
N CYS A 311 -13.33 14.19 -5.04
CA CYS A 311 -11.99 14.04 -5.61
C CYS A 311 -10.94 13.82 -4.51
N LEU A 312 -9.66 13.70 -4.85
CA LEU A 312 -8.58 13.51 -3.86
C LEU A 312 -8.56 14.64 -2.82
N SER A 313 -8.74 15.91 -3.23
CA SER A 313 -8.75 17.04 -2.29
C SER A 313 -9.98 17.02 -1.35
N CYS A 314 -11.10 16.39 -1.75
CA CYS A 314 -12.22 16.15 -0.84
C CYS A 314 -11.93 15.02 0.16
N ILE A 315 -11.29 13.93 -0.29
CA ILE A 315 -11.00 12.75 0.56
C ILE A 315 -9.89 13.07 1.57
N TYR A 316 -8.88 13.83 1.15
CA TYR A 316 -7.71 14.18 1.93
C TYR A 316 -7.70 15.66 2.31
N SER A 317 -8.87 16.24 2.62
CA SER A 317 -8.97 17.64 3.07
C SER A 317 -8.03 17.92 4.24
N GLU A 318 -7.54 19.15 4.31
CA GLU A 318 -6.75 19.60 5.46
C GLU A 318 -7.55 19.47 6.76
N ASP A 319 -6.92 18.98 7.79
CA ASP A 319 -7.49 18.91 9.13
C ASP A 319 -6.57 19.58 10.17
N VAL A 320 -7.09 19.77 11.36
CA VAL A 320 -6.35 20.45 12.46
C VAL A 320 -5.05 19.72 12.80
N VAL A 321 -5.07 18.38 12.76
CA VAL A 321 -3.89 17.54 13.07
C VAL A 321 -2.79 17.77 12.03
N GLU A 322 -3.15 17.91 10.77
CA GLU A 322 -2.18 18.22 9.70
C GLU A 322 -1.59 19.62 9.88
N GLN A 323 -2.41 20.62 10.25
CA GLN A 323 -1.93 21.99 10.51
C GLN A 323 -0.98 22.05 11.71
N GLU A 324 -1.28 21.32 12.78
CA GLU A 324 -0.38 21.19 13.94
C GLU A 324 0.93 20.50 13.57
N PHE A 325 0.87 19.46 12.72
CA PHE A 325 2.04 18.75 12.22
C PHE A 325 2.91 19.66 11.32
N GLU A 326 2.30 20.48 10.45
CA GLU A 326 3.01 21.48 9.65
C GLU A 326 3.74 22.50 10.52
N ALA A 327 3.09 23.00 11.56
CA ALA A 327 3.71 23.90 12.51
C ALA A 327 4.88 23.24 13.25
N HIS A 328 4.75 21.97 13.60
CA HIS A 328 5.82 21.19 14.21
C HIS A 328 7.02 21.02 13.25
N ILE A 329 6.78 20.61 11.99
CA ILE A 329 7.84 20.52 10.97
C ILE A 329 8.54 21.85 10.79
N ALA A 330 7.80 22.94 10.65
CA ALA A 330 8.34 24.29 10.48
C ALA A 330 9.28 24.67 11.65
N ALA A 331 8.84 24.46 12.89
CA ALA A 331 9.63 24.73 14.09
C ALA A 331 10.91 23.86 14.14
N GLN A 332 10.78 22.57 13.82
CA GLN A 332 11.91 21.63 13.82
C GLN A 332 12.92 21.96 12.71
N LEU A 333 12.47 22.30 11.52
CA LEU A 333 13.36 22.66 10.41
C LEU A 333 13.90 24.12 10.49
N GLY A 334 13.29 24.97 11.32
CA GLY A 334 13.70 26.37 11.49
C GLY A 334 13.27 27.27 10.34
N ILE A 335 12.12 26.97 9.74
CA ILE A 335 11.51 27.71 8.62
C ILE A 335 10.09 28.14 8.98
N SER A 336 9.44 28.93 8.14
CA SER A 336 8.04 29.33 8.37
C SER A 336 7.05 28.23 7.99
N VAL A 337 5.85 28.26 8.58
CA VAL A 337 4.76 27.32 8.26
C VAL A 337 4.31 27.50 6.80
N GLU A 338 4.33 28.72 6.29
CA GLU A 338 3.99 29.05 4.90
C GLU A 338 4.92 28.30 3.94
N LYS A 339 6.23 28.26 4.22
CA LYS A 339 7.21 27.50 3.42
C LYS A 339 6.89 25.99 3.44
N VAL A 340 6.54 25.42 4.59
CA VAL A 340 6.13 24.01 4.66
C VAL A 340 4.89 23.76 3.80
N ARG A 341 3.96 24.71 3.73
CA ARG A 341 2.74 24.63 2.90
C ARG A 341 3.01 24.70 1.40
N GLU A 342 4.12 25.30 0.97
CA GLU A 342 4.57 25.23 -0.42
C GLU A 342 4.94 23.80 -0.86
N SER A 343 4.99 22.87 0.09
CA SER A 343 5.14 21.42 -0.09
C SER A 343 6.52 20.95 -0.55
N VAL A 344 7.30 21.75 -1.25
CA VAL A 344 8.64 21.43 -1.77
C VAL A 344 9.64 22.44 -1.24
N ILE A 345 10.80 21.93 -0.88
CA ILE A 345 11.90 22.75 -0.37
C ILE A 345 12.48 23.56 -1.54
N ASP A 346 12.34 24.86 -1.48
CA ASP A 346 13.03 25.78 -2.37
C ASP A 346 14.48 26.04 -1.91
N LEU A 347 15.26 26.76 -2.72
CA LEU A 347 16.68 27.03 -2.41
C LEU A 347 16.85 27.81 -1.11
N GLU A 348 15.98 28.80 -0.84
CA GLU A 348 16.03 29.63 0.38
C GLU A 348 15.80 28.79 1.63
N ALA A 349 14.76 27.96 1.61
CA ALA A 349 14.47 27.04 2.70
C ALA A 349 15.57 25.98 2.86
N ALA A 350 16.10 25.45 1.75
CA ALA A 350 17.20 24.48 1.77
C ALA A 350 18.44 25.07 2.47
N GLU A 351 18.85 26.30 2.13
CA GLU A 351 19.96 26.99 2.80
C GLU A 351 19.70 27.21 4.29
N ALA A 352 18.46 27.55 4.67
CA ALA A 352 18.10 27.73 6.07
C ALA A 352 18.18 26.41 6.85
N ILE A 353 17.68 25.32 6.27
CA ILE A 353 17.70 23.98 6.87
C ILE A 353 19.13 23.45 6.99
N VAL A 354 19.98 23.59 5.96
CA VAL A 354 21.40 23.18 6.00
C VAL A 354 22.17 23.94 7.08
N ARG A 355 21.92 25.24 7.24
CA ARG A 355 22.53 26.01 8.36
C ARG A 355 22.18 25.43 9.73
N LYS A 356 21.00 24.83 9.89
CA LYS A 356 20.57 24.22 11.16
C LYS A 356 21.08 22.78 11.32
N TYR A 357 21.25 22.05 10.22
CA TYR A 357 21.67 20.65 10.19
C TYR A 357 22.91 20.41 9.30
N PRO A 358 24.05 21.10 9.56
CA PRO A 358 25.20 21.06 8.65
C PRO A 358 25.96 19.73 8.62
N GLN A 359 25.73 18.87 9.62
CA GLN A 359 26.37 17.54 9.68
C GLN A 359 25.52 16.44 9.05
N GLU A 360 24.24 16.69 8.88
CA GLU A 360 23.22 15.72 8.43
C GLU A 360 22.92 15.88 6.95
N ILE A 361 23.11 17.07 6.40
CA ILE A 361 22.75 17.40 5.03
C ILE A 361 23.99 17.91 4.31
N SER A 362 24.37 17.23 3.25
CA SER A 362 25.61 17.49 2.50
C SER A 362 25.64 18.84 1.76
N GLY A 363 24.47 19.45 1.53
CA GLY A 363 24.33 20.76 0.89
C GLY A 363 22.91 21.07 0.47
N ALA A 364 22.63 22.34 0.18
CA ALA A 364 21.28 22.78 -0.21
C ALA A 364 20.75 22.03 -1.46
N ASP A 365 21.60 21.83 -2.45
CA ASP A 365 21.24 21.14 -3.69
C ASP A 365 20.74 19.69 -3.46
N SER A 366 21.14 19.05 -2.36
CA SER A 366 20.74 17.68 -2.04
C SER A 366 19.31 17.57 -1.52
N ILE A 367 18.71 18.69 -1.11
CA ILE A 367 17.36 18.72 -0.53
C ILE A 367 16.38 19.64 -1.27
N VAL A 368 16.86 20.48 -2.18
CA VAL A 368 15.96 21.27 -3.06
C VAL A 368 15.10 20.35 -3.88
N GLY A 369 13.79 20.63 -3.92
CA GLY A 369 12.79 19.80 -4.61
C GLY A 369 12.23 18.66 -3.78
N LEU A 370 12.84 18.30 -2.63
CA LEU A 370 12.25 17.31 -1.73
C LEU A 370 11.00 17.86 -1.04
N ALA A 371 10.05 16.98 -0.76
CA ALA A 371 8.94 17.33 0.13
C ALA A 371 9.44 17.50 1.57
N TYR A 372 8.94 18.52 2.28
CA TYR A 372 9.31 18.77 3.68
C TYR A 372 9.03 17.57 4.59
N ASP A 373 7.93 16.86 4.34
CA ASP A 373 7.57 15.65 5.10
C ASP A 373 8.60 14.53 4.90
N THR A 374 9.15 14.40 3.69
CA THR A 374 10.18 13.39 3.35
C THR A 374 11.49 13.71 4.07
N LEU A 375 11.96 14.94 3.98
CA LEU A 375 13.16 15.38 4.69
C LEU A 375 13.01 15.23 6.21
N PHE A 376 11.89 15.68 6.76
CA PHE A 376 11.59 15.56 8.18
C PHE A 376 11.62 14.10 8.65
N LYS A 377 10.97 13.19 7.92
CA LYS A 377 11.00 11.75 8.21
C LYS A 377 12.42 11.18 8.15
N SER A 378 13.23 11.60 7.18
CA SER A 378 14.63 11.20 7.06
C SER A 378 15.44 11.62 8.27
N LEU A 379 15.37 12.90 8.67
CA LEU A 379 16.08 13.43 9.83
C LEU A 379 15.60 12.82 11.16
N CYS A 380 14.30 12.51 11.30
CA CYS A 380 13.77 11.76 12.44
C CYS A 380 14.28 10.31 12.46
N GLY A 381 14.45 9.69 11.31
CA GLY A 381 14.97 8.31 11.17
C GLY A 381 16.40 8.16 11.69
N THR A 382 17.21 9.21 11.62
CA THR A 382 18.58 9.26 12.14
C THR A 382 18.66 9.55 13.65
N GLY A 383 17.53 9.73 14.35
CA GLY A 383 17.47 9.95 15.80
C GLY A 383 17.90 11.36 16.26
N LYS A 384 18.08 12.30 15.33
CA LYS A 384 18.63 13.64 15.60
C LYS A 384 17.58 14.74 15.81
N LEU A 385 16.32 14.49 15.45
CA LEU A 385 15.22 15.37 15.85
C LEU A 385 14.58 14.83 17.12
N SER A 386 14.45 15.69 18.14
CA SER A 386 13.78 15.33 19.38
C SER A 386 12.28 15.17 19.15
N ARG A 387 11.76 14.04 19.60
CA ARG A 387 10.34 13.67 19.51
C ARG A 387 9.64 14.07 20.79
N GLU A 388 9.24 15.30 20.92
CA GLU A 388 8.42 15.71 22.07
C GLU A 388 6.91 15.49 21.89
N GLN A 389 6.43 15.08 20.71
CA GLN A 389 5.04 14.63 20.51
C GLN A 389 4.95 13.47 19.54
N GLU A 390 4.38 12.37 20.02
CA GLU A 390 4.17 11.10 19.32
C GLU A 390 3.02 11.15 18.31
N ASN A 391 3.16 11.89 17.22
CA ASN A 391 2.39 11.64 16.01
C ASN A 391 3.32 11.06 14.93
N THR A 392 4.05 10.00 15.29
CA THR A 392 4.87 9.27 14.33
C THR A 392 3.96 8.47 13.43
N THR A 393 3.90 8.83 12.15
CA THR A 393 3.26 8.00 11.13
C THR A 393 3.80 6.58 11.24
N VAL A 394 2.96 5.69 11.75
CA VAL A 394 3.32 4.28 11.93
C VAL A 394 3.36 3.62 10.57
N THR A 395 4.48 3.02 10.26
CA THR A 395 4.65 2.28 9.00
C THR A 395 3.81 1.00 9.05
N PRO A 396 2.90 0.74 8.11
CA PRO A 396 2.10 -0.47 8.12
C PRO A 396 2.94 -1.73 7.88
N PHE A 397 2.49 -2.88 8.35
CA PHE A 397 3.06 -4.17 7.98
C PHE A 397 2.92 -4.45 6.48
N ALA A 398 3.79 -5.31 5.94
CA ALA A 398 3.80 -5.66 4.52
C ALA A 398 2.41 -6.08 4.00
N PHE A 399 1.70 -6.93 4.73
CA PHE A 399 0.37 -7.43 4.33
C PHE A 399 -0.71 -6.34 4.30
N VAL A 400 -0.59 -5.26 5.08
CA VAL A 400 -1.53 -4.12 5.05
C VAL A 400 -1.35 -3.33 3.76
N SER A 401 -0.09 -3.04 3.40
CA SER A 401 0.24 -2.37 2.14
C SER A 401 -0.09 -3.25 0.92
N ALA A 402 0.15 -4.56 1.03
CA ALA A 402 -0.20 -5.53 0.01
C ALA A 402 -1.72 -5.56 -0.25
N LEU A 403 -2.52 -5.57 0.81
CA LEU A 403 -3.99 -5.50 0.70
C LEU A 403 -4.43 -4.20 0.00
N ALA A 404 -3.78 -3.07 0.27
CA ALA A 404 -4.08 -1.81 -0.40
C ALA A 404 -3.83 -1.88 -1.92
N GLY A 405 -2.70 -2.45 -2.34
CA GLY A 405 -2.38 -2.66 -3.76
C GLY A 405 -3.35 -3.64 -4.44
N ILE A 406 -3.75 -4.72 -3.75
CA ILE A 406 -4.72 -5.70 -4.25
C ILE A 406 -6.10 -5.06 -4.44
N LEU A 407 -6.59 -4.30 -3.47
CA LEU A 407 -7.88 -3.63 -3.57
C LEU A 407 -7.87 -2.54 -4.65
N LEU A 408 -6.74 -1.86 -4.84
CA LEU A 408 -6.53 -0.91 -5.93
C LEU A 408 -6.59 -1.60 -7.30
N ALA A 409 -5.96 -2.77 -7.44
CA ALA A 409 -6.03 -3.59 -8.66
C ALA A 409 -7.46 -4.09 -8.93
N LEU A 410 -8.18 -4.54 -7.90
CA LEU A 410 -9.58 -4.94 -8.02
C LEU A 410 -10.49 -3.78 -8.44
N GLU A 411 -10.21 -2.55 -7.98
CA GLU A 411 -10.94 -1.35 -8.42
C GLU A 411 -10.66 -1.04 -9.89
N LEU A 412 -9.42 -1.20 -10.38
CA LEU A 412 -9.09 -1.09 -11.80
C LEU A 412 -9.87 -2.10 -12.65
N VAL A 413 -9.92 -3.38 -12.23
CA VAL A 413 -10.71 -4.44 -12.88
C VAL A 413 -12.18 -4.07 -12.90
N ARG A 414 -12.74 -3.70 -11.74
CA ARG A 414 -14.15 -3.35 -11.59
C ARG A 414 -14.57 -2.23 -12.55
N ARG A 415 -13.77 -1.18 -12.65
CA ARG A 415 -14.06 -0.04 -13.53
C ARG A 415 -13.88 -0.34 -15.01
N HIS A 416 -12.97 -1.24 -15.34
CA HIS A 416 -12.79 -1.67 -16.71
C HIS A 416 -14.03 -2.44 -17.23
N VAL A 417 -14.58 -3.34 -16.43
CA VAL A 417 -15.62 -4.28 -16.84
C VAL A 417 -17.04 -3.75 -16.63
N GLN A 418 -17.34 -3.25 -15.43
CA GLN A 418 -18.70 -2.72 -15.12
C GLN A 418 -18.95 -1.37 -15.77
N GLY A 419 -17.94 -0.89 -16.50
CA GLY A 419 -18.00 0.37 -17.21
C GLY A 419 -17.82 1.56 -16.27
N LYS A 420 -17.48 2.67 -16.90
CA LYS A 420 -17.18 3.95 -16.25
C LYS A 420 -18.41 4.56 -15.51
N HIS A 421 -19.58 3.94 -15.60
CA HIS A 421 -20.86 4.41 -15.08
C HIS A 421 -21.32 3.73 -13.79
N ASP A 422 -20.60 2.72 -13.28
CA ASP A 422 -20.94 2.16 -11.97
C ASP A 422 -20.67 3.18 -10.86
N GLN A 423 -21.75 3.70 -10.29
CA GLN A 423 -21.73 4.68 -9.20
C GLN A 423 -22.18 4.06 -7.88
N SER A 424 -22.15 2.77 -7.72
CA SER A 424 -22.60 2.09 -6.49
C SER A 424 -21.81 2.55 -5.27
N PHE A 425 -20.51 2.78 -5.42
CA PHE A 425 -19.64 3.40 -4.41
C PHE A 425 -18.37 3.95 -5.09
N ASN A 426 -17.72 4.92 -4.45
CA ASN A 426 -16.45 5.49 -4.88
C ASN A 426 -15.42 5.53 -3.74
N TYR A 427 -15.76 4.99 -2.57
CA TYR A 427 -14.95 5.00 -1.38
C TYR A 427 -15.20 3.72 -0.59
N TRP A 428 -14.14 3.01 -0.21
CA TRP A 428 -14.23 1.79 0.58
C TRP A 428 -13.14 1.74 1.63
N LYS A 429 -13.54 1.48 2.89
CA LYS A 429 -12.64 1.20 4.00
C LYS A 429 -12.60 -0.30 4.27
N VAL A 430 -11.41 -0.87 4.29
CA VAL A 430 -11.15 -2.29 4.55
C VAL A 430 -10.06 -2.43 5.59
N SER A 431 -10.20 -3.43 6.46
CA SER A 431 -9.19 -3.79 7.43
C SER A 431 -8.67 -5.21 7.16
N PRO A 432 -7.37 -5.49 7.31
CA PRO A 432 -6.86 -6.85 7.21
C PRO A 432 -7.24 -7.71 8.42
N TRP A 433 -7.74 -7.10 9.49
CA TRP A 433 -8.04 -7.78 10.76
C TRP A 433 -9.45 -8.36 10.86
N HIS A 434 -10.30 -8.06 9.92
CA HIS A 434 -11.66 -8.60 9.79
C HIS A 434 -12.08 -8.63 8.32
N MET A 435 -13.12 -9.41 8.01
CA MET A 435 -13.62 -9.51 6.63
C MET A 435 -13.99 -8.14 6.04
N PRO A 436 -13.81 -7.96 4.73
CA PRO A 436 -14.21 -6.73 4.04
C PRO A 436 -15.73 -6.59 4.01
N PHE A 437 -16.28 -5.61 4.73
CA PHE A 437 -17.72 -5.41 4.78
C PHE A 437 -18.20 -4.49 3.66
N ALA A 438 -19.20 -4.94 2.89
CA ALA A 438 -19.88 -4.11 1.89
C ALA A 438 -20.50 -2.85 2.52
N ARG A 439 -20.96 -2.89 3.76
CA ARG A 439 -21.48 -1.73 4.52
C ARG A 439 -20.46 -0.60 4.72
N ASN A 440 -19.16 -0.87 4.55
CA ASN A 440 -18.11 0.14 4.66
C ASN A 440 -17.85 0.86 3.33
N ARG A 441 -18.58 0.50 2.28
CA ARG A 441 -18.60 1.22 1.00
C ARG A 441 -19.46 2.47 1.11
N ARG A 442 -19.01 3.56 0.50
CA ARG A 442 -19.71 4.84 0.51
C ARG A 442 -19.66 5.47 -0.87
N LEU A 443 -20.74 6.13 -1.23
CA LEU A 443 -20.73 7.10 -2.32
C LEU A 443 -20.45 8.48 -1.71
N ARG A 444 -19.16 8.86 -1.67
CA ARG A 444 -18.73 10.16 -1.16
C ARG A 444 -19.01 11.24 -2.20
N ARG A 445 -19.78 12.26 -1.83
CA ARG A 445 -20.03 13.44 -2.65
C ARG A 445 -18.89 14.46 -2.47
N SER A 446 -18.78 15.36 -3.44
CA SER A 446 -17.85 16.48 -3.37
C SER A 446 -18.15 17.39 -2.18
N GLU A 447 -17.09 17.93 -1.57
CA GLU A 447 -17.21 18.90 -0.49
C GLU A 447 -17.35 20.32 -1.07
N PRO A 448 -18.33 21.13 -0.61
CA PRO A 448 -18.51 22.50 -1.11
C PRO A 448 -17.30 23.40 -0.90
N SER A 449 -16.51 23.16 0.14
CA SER A 449 -15.29 23.90 0.47
C SER A 449 -14.04 23.42 -0.29
N CYS A 450 -14.16 22.37 -1.11
CA CYS A 450 -13.02 21.82 -1.85
C CYS A 450 -12.52 22.82 -2.91
N ALA A 451 -11.22 23.06 -2.96
CA ALA A 451 -10.58 23.98 -3.90
C ALA A 451 -10.83 23.60 -5.39
N ILE A 452 -11.09 22.32 -5.67
CA ILE A 452 -11.40 21.83 -7.01
C ILE A 452 -12.91 21.68 -7.22
N CYS A 453 -13.57 20.83 -6.43
CA CYS A 453 -14.99 20.50 -6.62
C CYS A 453 -15.94 21.61 -6.16
N GLY A 454 -15.52 22.47 -5.25
CA GLY A 454 -16.26 23.65 -4.82
C GLY A 454 -16.05 24.88 -5.72
N ASN A 455 -14.97 24.89 -6.53
CA ASN A 455 -14.55 26.04 -7.33
C ASN A 455 -15.18 26.00 -8.73
N PRO A 456 -16.00 27.02 -9.12
CA PRO A 456 -16.65 27.07 -10.44
C PRO A 456 -15.66 27.12 -11.60
N MET A 457 -14.52 27.81 -11.46
CA MET A 457 -13.48 27.88 -12.51
C MET A 457 -12.84 26.52 -12.73
N ALA A 458 -12.43 25.82 -11.64
CA ALA A 458 -11.87 24.49 -11.74
C ALA A 458 -12.85 23.49 -12.39
N LYS A 459 -14.14 23.57 -12.05
CA LYS A 459 -15.19 22.77 -12.71
C LYS A 459 -15.29 23.03 -14.20
N THR A 460 -15.19 24.30 -14.62
CA THR A 460 -15.23 24.67 -16.05
C THR A 460 -14.04 24.06 -16.77
N VAL A 461 -12.83 24.22 -16.24
CA VAL A 461 -11.60 23.64 -16.83
C VAL A 461 -11.70 22.11 -16.92
N LEU A 462 -12.14 21.44 -15.85
CA LEU A 462 -12.32 19.97 -15.84
C LEU A 462 -13.37 19.51 -16.86
N LYS A 463 -14.44 20.29 -17.06
CA LYS A 463 -15.44 19.99 -18.08
C LYS A 463 -14.89 20.17 -19.50
N GLU A 464 -14.07 21.17 -19.73
CA GLU A 464 -13.38 21.37 -21.02
C GLU A 464 -12.37 20.25 -21.31
N LEU A 465 -11.58 19.84 -20.31
CA LEU A 465 -10.59 18.79 -20.45
C LEU A 465 -11.22 17.40 -20.65
N TRP A 466 -12.25 17.07 -19.90
CA TRP A 466 -12.75 15.70 -19.75
C TRP A 466 -14.24 15.52 -20.05
N GLY A 467 -14.97 16.59 -20.37
CA GLY A 467 -16.42 16.56 -20.61
C GLY A 467 -16.86 15.96 -21.94
N HIS A 468 -15.93 15.70 -22.85
CA HIS A 468 -16.21 15.04 -24.12
C HIS A 468 -16.10 13.53 -23.98
N PRO A 469 -17.00 12.73 -24.59
CA PRO A 469 -16.83 11.27 -24.63
C PRO A 469 -15.54 10.94 -25.38
N GLN A 470 -14.63 10.25 -24.68
CA GLN A 470 -13.41 9.65 -25.26
C GLN A 470 -13.72 8.25 -25.77
#